data_f1ef2f50f02046eccc7a42795917ed6f
#
_entry.id   f1ef2f50f02046eccc7a42795917ed6f
#
_cell.length_a   1.000
_cell.length_b   1.000
_cell.length_c   1.000
_cell.angle_alpha   90.00
_cell.angle_beta   90.00
_cell.angle_gamma   90.00
#
_symmetry.space_group_name_H-M   'P 1'
#
loop_
_entity.id
_entity.type
_entity.pdbx_description
1 polymer ?
#
loop_
_entity_poly.entity_id
_entity_poly.type
_entity_poly.pdbx_seq_one_letter_code
_entity_poly.pdbx_strand_id
1 'polypeptide(L)'
;MELLAGRKPIGNKWVFKKKTNAEGKVEKYKARLVAKGYSQVPGIDFGDIFSLVAKVTSIRLLLFVAATFDFEVEQMDVKTTFLHEDLEEVIYMKQPKGFVVKGKKELVCKLKKYL
;
A
#
# COMPACT_ATOMS: atom_id res chain seq x y z
N MET A 1 5.99 19.89 -4.39
CA MET A 1 7.38 20.37 -4.35
C MET A 1 8.07 20.10 -5.68
N GLU A 2 9.19 20.74 -5.95
CA GLU A 2 9.97 20.44 -7.14
C GLU A 2 10.69 19.11 -7.02
N LEU A 3 10.92 18.45 -8.15
CA LEU A 3 11.64 17.19 -8.21
C LEU A 3 13.14 17.44 -8.07
N LEU A 4 13.82 16.72 -7.21
CA LEU A 4 15.28 16.79 -7.11
C LEU A 4 15.95 16.22 -8.38
N ALA A 5 17.06 16.81 -8.77
CA ALA A 5 17.86 16.37 -9.90
C ALA A 5 18.26 14.89 -9.74
N GLY A 6 18.20 14.12 -10.83
CA GLY A 6 18.51 12.68 -10.83
C GLY A 6 17.42 11.76 -10.28
N ARG A 7 16.31 12.28 -9.75
CA ARG A 7 15.17 11.47 -9.28
C ARG A 7 14.08 11.38 -10.34
N LYS A 8 13.36 10.25 -10.35
CA LYS A 8 12.23 10.02 -11.25
C LYS A 8 10.97 9.80 -10.43
N PRO A 9 9.88 10.57 -10.65
CA PRO A 9 8.66 10.38 -9.88
C PRO A 9 7.93 9.13 -10.33
N ILE A 10 7.54 8.28 -9.37
CA ILE A 10 6.72 7.10 -9.64
C ILE A 10 5.30 7.50 -10.05
N GLY A 11 4.71 6.72 -10.93
CA GLY A 11 3.32 6.88 -11.33
C GLY A 11 2.36 6.38 -10.25
N ASN A 12 1.09 6.75 -10.39
CA ASN A 12 0.02 6.22 -9.55
C ASN A 12 -1.23 5.92 -10.39
N LYS A 13 -2.16 5.22 -9.77
CA LYS A 13 -3.50 4.98 -10.32
C LYS A 13 -4.54 4.89 -9.22
N TRP A 14 -5.76 5.28 -9.52
CA TRP A 14 -6.91 5.00 -8.69
C TRP A 14 -7.45 3.61 -8.99
N VAL A 15 -7.73 2.86 -7.93
CA VAL A 15 -8.42 1.57 -7.98
C VAL A 15 -9.76 1.74 -7.28
N PHE A 16 -10.84 1.58 -8.02
CA PHE A 16 -12.20 1.68 -7.51
C PHE A 16 -12.80 0.29 -7.34
N LYS A 17 -13.45 0.05 -6.22
CA LYS A 17 -14.18 -1.18 -5.95
C LYS A 17 -15.56 -0.86 -5.39
N LYS A 18 -16.57 -1.45 -5.99
CA LYS A 18 -17.94 -1.47 -5.50
C LYS A 18 -18.12 -2.71 -4.64
N LYS A 19 -18.58 -2.56 -3.41
CA LYS A 19 -18.99 -3.67 -2.55
C LYS A 19 -20.50 -3.78 -2.56
N THR A 20 -21.00 -4.99 -2.71
CA THR A 20 -22.42 -5.32 -2.65
C THR A 20 -22.67 -6.22 -1.45
N ASN A 21 -23.84 -6.10 -0.85
CA ASN A 21 -24.34 -7.02 0.18
C ASN A 21 -24.78 -8.37 -0.45
N ALA A 22 -25.25 -9.30 0.38
CA ALA A 22 -25.73 -10.61 -0.07
C ALA A 22 -26.93 -10.51 -1.02
N GLU A 23 -27.70 -9.41 -0.97
CA GLU A 23 -28.87 -9.13 -1.82
C GLU A 23 -28.48 -8.46 -3.16
N GLY A 24 -27.18 -8.23 -3.43
CA GLY A 24 -26.70 -7.57 -4.63
C GLY A 24 -26.81 -6.05 -4.62
N LYS A 25 -27.31 -5.42 -3.55
CA LYS A 25 -27.36 -3.97 -3.41
C LYS A 25 -26.00 -3.39 -3.05
N VAL A 26 -25.72 -2.18 -3.53
CA VAL A 26 -24.45 -1.49 -3.23
C VAL A 26 -24.43 -1.08 -1.77
N GLU A 27 -23.50 -1.65 -1.03
CA GLU A 27 -23.25 -1.30 0.35
C GLU A 27 -22.23 -0.16 0.48
N LYS A 28 -21.14 -0.25 -0.32
CA LYS A 28 -20.02 0.68 -0.18
C LYS A 28 -19.21 0.82 -1.47
N TYR A 29 -18.80 2.05 -1.77
CA TYR A 29 -17.77 2.33 -2.76
C TYR A 29 -16.43 2.49 -2.06
N LYS A 30 -15.38 1.88 -2.60
CA LYS A 30 -14.02 1.96 -2.08
C LYS A 30 -13.10 2.48 -3.18
N ALA A 31 -12.35 3.54 -2.88
CA ALA A 31 -11.31 4.06 -3.74
C ALA A 31 -9.96 3.91 -3.03
N ARG A 32 -8.94 3.48 -3.77
CA ARG A 32 -7.56 3.41 -3.29
C ARG A 32 -6.64 4.08 -4.30
N LEU A 33 -5.76 4.94 -3.82
CA LEU A 33 -4.63 5.41 -4.60
C LEU A 33 -3.52 4.37 -4.47
N VAL A 34 -2.97 3.93 -5.59
CA VAL A 34 -1.93 2.90 -5.63
C VAL A 34 -0.73 3.44 -6.40
N ALA A 35 0.44 3.39 -5.79
CA ALA A 35 1.70 3.70 -6.44
C ALA A 35 2.09 2.58 -7.42
N LYS A 36 2.68 2.95 -8.55
CA LYS A 36 3.17 1.99 -9.57
C LYS A 36 4.60 1.57 -9.21
N GLY A 37 4.73 0.66 -8.24
CA GLY A 37 6.01 0.21 -7.69
C GLY A 37 6.99 -0.36 -8.73
N TYR A 38 6.51 -0.93 -9.84
CA TYR A 38 7.36 -1.44 -10.92
C TYR A 38 8.24 -0.38 -11.60
N SER A 39 8.00 0.90 -11.36
CA SER A 39 8.79 2.01 -11.88
C SER A 39 9.85 2.52 -10.90
N GLN A 40 9.94 1.92 -9.72
CA GLN A 40 10.98 2.23 -8.74
C GLN A 40 12.31 1.63 -9.15
N VAL A 41 13.40 2.32 -8.79
CA VAL A 41 14.76 1.91 -9.11
C VAL A 41 15.42 1.32 -7.87
N PRO A 42 15.89 0.05 -7.92
CA PRO A 42 16.63 -0.56 -6.81
C PRO A 42 17.87 0.27 -6.44
N GLY A 43 18.15 0.39 -5.14
CA GLY A 43 19.28 1.15 -4.61
C GLY A 43 19.10 2.68 -4.61
N ILE A 44 18.01 3.20 -5.23
CA ILE A 44 17.67 4.64 -5.26
C ILE A 44 16.36 4.91 -4.55
N ASP A 45 15.31 4.17 -4.92
CA ASP A 45 13.95 4.35 -4.40
C ASP A 45 13.62 3.35 -3.30
N PHE A 46 14.35 2.26 -3.20
CA PHE A 46 14.27 1.27 -2.14
C PHE A 46 15.58 0.49 -2.02
N GLY A 47 15.88 0.03 -0.78
CA GLY A 47 16.94 -0.92 -0.50
C GLY A 47 16.47 -2.37 -0.68
N ASP A 48 16.80 -3.23 0.28
CA ASP A 48 16.35 -4.61 0.26
C ASP A 48 14.86 -4.73 0.57
N ILE A 49 14.11 -5.38 -0.33
CA ILE A 49 12.69 -5.67 -0.10
C ILE A 49 12.60 -6.95 0.72
N PHE A 50 12.31 -6.84 2.00
CA PHE A 50 11.97 -7.97 2.83
C PHE A 50 10.44 -8.09 2.92
N SER A 51 9.84 -8.88 2.04
CA SER A 51 8.42 -9.19 2.11
C SER A 51 8.22 -10.48 2.91
N LEU A 52 7.80 -10.35 4.16
CA LEU A 52 7.38 -11.48 4.97
C LEU A 52 5.99 -11.95 4.51
N VAL A 53 5.97 -12.85 3.53
CA VAL A 53 4.73 -13.54 3.16
C VAL A 53 4.63 -14.81 3.99
N ALA A 54 3.66 -14.85 4.90
CA ALA A 54 3.37 -16.05 5.68
C ALA A 54 2.95 -17.20 4.74
N LYS A 55 3.70 -18.31 4.79
CA LYS A 55 3.35 -19.50 4.02
C LYS A 55 2.08 -20.15 4.61
N VAL A 56 1.19 -20.64 3.76
CA VAL A 56 -0.02 -21.35 4.18
C VAL A 56 0.30 -22.55 5.08
N THR A 57 1.45 -23.20 4.86
CA THR A 57 1.95 -24.29 5.73
C THR A 57 2.23 -23.84 7.16
N SER A 58 2.76 -22.62 7.35
CA SER A 58 2.99 -22.06 8.69
C SER A 58 1.69 -21.79 9.42
N ILE A 59 0.69 -21.26 8.70
CA ILE A 59 -0.65 -21.03 9.26
C ILE A 59 -1.29 -22.35 9.68
N ARG A 60 -1.21 -23.39 8.83
CA ARG A 60 -1.72 -24.72 9.14
C ARG A 60 -1.04 -25.33 10.38
N LEU A 61 0.28 -25.17 10.49
CA LEU A 61 1.03 -25.65 11.66
C LEU A 61 0.57 -24.94 12.93
N LEU A 62 0.39 -23.62 12.90
CA LEU A 62 -0.10 -22.86 14.05
C LEU A 62 -1.51 -23.30 14.48
N LEU A 63 -2.41 -23.50 13.53
CA LEU A 63 -3.77 -24.00 13.81
C LEU A 63 -3.74 -25.42 14.37
N PHE A 64 -2.83 -26.29 13.88
CA PHE A 64 -2.65 -27.64 14.42
C PHE A 64 -2.17 -27.58 15.88
N VAL A 65 -1.17 -26.74 16.19
CA VAL A 65 -0.68 -26.54 17.56
C VAL A 65 -1.79 -26.01 18.47
N ALA A 66 -2.53 -25.00 18.00
CA ALA A 66 -3.65 -24.43 18.75
C ALA A 66 -4.70 -25.49 19.08
N ALA A 67 -5.06 -26.32 18.11
CA ALA A 67 -6.03 -27.41 18.32
C ALA A 67 -5.49 -28.51 19.25
N THR A 68 -4.19 -28.82 19.19
CA THR A 68 -3.59 -29.85 20.04
C THR A 68 -3.53 -29.45 21.51
N PHE A 69 -3.30 -28.17 21.78
CA PHE A 69 -3.18 -27.62 23.14
C PHE A 69 -4.42 -26.89 23.62
N ASP A 70 -5.51 -26.98 22.87
CA ASP A 70 -6.81 -26.33 23.18
C ASP A 70 -6.67 -24.81 23.39
N PHE A 71 -5.88 -24.15 22.55
CA PHE A 71 -5.71 -22.70 22.59
C PHE A 71 -6.87 -21.99 21.88
N GLU A 72 -7.31 -20.89 22.45
CA GLU A 72 -8.19 -19.96 21.76
C GLU A 72 -7.44 -19.22 20.66
N VAL A 73 -8.08 -19.05 19.49
CA VAL A 73 -7.50 -18.36 18.34
C VAL A 73 -8.31 -17.13 18.00
N GLU A 74 -7.69 -15.96 18.07
CA GLU A 74 -8.29 -14.71 17.65
C GLU A 74 -7.66 -14.23 16.33
N GLN A 75 -8.51 -13.81 15.40
CA GLN A 75 -8.07 -13.18 14.17
C GLN A 75 -8.25 -11.66 14.26
N MET A 76 -7.15 -10.94 14.16
CA MET A 76 -7.15 -9.48 14.15
C MET A 76 -6.61 -8.95 12.81
N ASP A 77 -7.21 -7.86 12.31
CA ASP A 77 -6.76 -7.14 11.13
C ASP A 77 -6.44 -5.69 11.49
N VAL A 78 -5.23 -5.27 11.24
CA VAL A 78 -4.79 -3.91 11.52
C VAL A 78 -5.22 -3.00 10.37
N LYS A 79 -6.07 -2.03 10.66
CA LYS A 79 -6.46 -1.02 9.67
C LYS A 79 -5.29 -0.12 9.34
N THR A 80 -5.06 0.10 8.04
CA THR A 80 -4.07 1.08 7.54
C THR A 80 -2.63 0.87 8.05
N THR A 81 -2.19 -0.37 8.24
CA THR A 81 -0.86 -0.72 8.77
C THR A 81 0.27 0.07 8.10
N PHE A 82 0.27 0.14 6.77
CA PHE A 82 1.31 0.85 6.01
C PHE A 82 1.28 2.37 6.16
N LEU A 83 0.20 2.95 6.67
CA LEU A 83 0.11 4.39 6.92
C LEU A 83 0.64 4.81 8.29
N HIS A 84 1.02 3.87 9.14
CA HIS A 84 1.55 4.16 10.48
C HIS A 84 3.06 4.39 10.46
N GLU A 85 3.78 3.78 9.54
CA GLU A 85 5.22 3.93 9.42
C GLU A 85 5.62 5.09 8.51
N ASP A 86 6.59 5.86 8.93
CA ASP A 86 7.20 6.91 8.13
C ASP A 86 8.21 6.28 7.16
N LEU A 87 8.25 6.82 5.94
CA LEU A 87 9.22 6.41 4.93
C LEU A 87 10.59 7.00 5.27
N GLU A 88 11.61 6.16 5.39
CA GLU A 88 13.00 6.59 5.50
C GLU A 88 13.54 7.05 4.14
N GLU A 89 13.10 6.41 3.06
CA GLU A 89 13.51 6.74 1.70
C GLU A 89 12.78 7.96 1.16
N VAL A 90 13.48 8.72 0.34
CA VAL A 90 12.92 9.88 -0.36
C VAL A 90 12.29 9.45 -1.67
N ILE A 91 10.98 9.20 -1.65
CA ILE A 91 10.21 8.77 -2.82
C ILE A 91 9.31 9.91 -3.30
N TYR A 92 9.38 10.18 -4.60
CA TYR A 92 8.52 11.15 -5.28
C TYR A 92 7.46 10.45 -6.11
N MET A 93 6.23 10.95 -6.04
CA MET A 93 5.09 10.46 -6.81
C MET A 93 4.50 11.58 -7.65
N LYS A 94 4.08 11.28 -8.87
CA LYS A 94 3.30 12.21 -9.70
C LYS A 94 2.02 12.60 -8.99
N GLN A 95 1.54 13.84 -9.20
CA GLN A 95 0.26 14.26 -8.65
C GLN A 95 -0.85 13.33 -9.14
N PRO A 96 -1.74 12.84 -8.24
CA PRO A 96 -2.83 11.95 -8.62
C PRO A 96 -3.82 12.61 -9.57
N LYS A 97 -4.36 11.85 -10.52
CA LYS A 97 -5.41 12.33 -11.41
C LYS A 97 -6.61 12.85 -10.59
N GLY A 98 -7.08 14.05 -10.90
CA GLY A 98 -8.14 14.73 -10.17
C GLY A 98 -7.65 15.65 -9.04
N PHE A 99 -6.37 15.56 -8.65
CA PHE A 99 -5.75 16.38 -7.60
C PHE A 99 -4.55 17.19 -8.11
N VAL A 100 -4.44 17.35 -9.42
CA VAL A 100 -3.38 18.16 -10.03
C VAL A 100 -3.65 19.63 -9.77
N VAL A 101 -2.70 20.32 -9.13
CA VAL A 101 -2.81 21.75 -8.84
C VAL A 101 -2.69 22.55 -10.13
N LYS A 102 -3.67 23.44 -10.40
CA LYS A 102 -3.67 24.32 -11.57
C LYS A 102 -2.40 25.18 -11.59
N GLY A 103 -1.75 25.26 -12.74
CA GLY A 103 -0.52 26.04 -12.93
C GLY A 103 0.76 25.42 -12.33
N LYS A 104 0.65 24.24 -11.67
CA LYS A 104 1.77 23.58 -10.97
C LYS A 104 1.88 22.10 -11.35
N LYS A 105 1.70 21.79 -12.63
CA LYS A 105 1.72 20.40 -13.16
C LYS A 105 3.08 19.72 -12.98
N GLU A 106 4.17 20.49 -12.99
CA GLU A 106 5.54 19.98 -12.83
C GLU A 106 5.89 19.58 -11.40
N LEU A 107 5.09 20.01 -10.42
CA LEU A 107 5.34 19.65 -9.03
C LEU A 107 4.98 18.19 -8.76
N VAL A 108 5.77 17.58 -7.88
CA VAL A 108 5.59 16.21 -7.41
C VAL A 108 5.21 16.15 -5.93
N CYS A 109 4.64 15.03 -5.52
CA CYS A 109 4.34 14.73 -4.13
C CYS A 109 5.51 13.93 -3.54
N LYS A 110 6.13 14.41 -2.45
CA LYS A 110 7.03 13.58 -1.64
C LYS A 110 6.16 12.70 -0.76
N LEU A 111 6.37 11.39 -0.81
CA LEU A 111 5.69 10.46 0.09
C LEU A 111 6.28 10.61 1.49
N LYS A 112 5.42 10.61 2.48
CA LYS A 112 5.81 10.62 3.91
C LYS A 112 5.61 9.25 4.53
N LYS A 113 4.66 8.47 3.99
CA LYS A 113 4.26 7.15 4.50
C LYS A 113 4.07 6.19 3.34
N TYR A 114 4.08 4.91 3.65
CA TYR A 114 3.79 3.86 2.67
C TYR A 114 2.35 3.99 2.14
N LEU A 115 2.14 3.57 0.87
CA LEU A 115 0.85 3.63 0.16
C LEU A 115 0.32 2.24 -0.12
#